data_9526ae8468ffbc8121c65cd48c5b2564
#
_entry.id   9526ae8468ffbc8121c65cd48c5b2564
#
_cell.length_a   1.000
_cell.length_b   1.000
_cell.length_c   1.000
_cell.angle_alpha   90.00
_cell.angle_beta   90.00
_cell.angle_gamma   90.00
#
_symmetry.space_group_name_H-M   'P 1'
#
loop_
_entity.id
_entity.type
_entity.pdbx_description
1 polymer ?
#
loop_
_entity_poly.entity_id
_entity_poly.type
_entity_poly.pdbx_seq_one_letter_code
_entity_poly.pdbx_strand_id
1 'polypeptide(L)'
;MAVMAYNDQLRKLLSNVECVLAFDTAADFLGLTNGGYRAVAQIFVNKKQNIAGTEQILVPSLEELECEERNGLICTTVNQTIIDLLEQNGDEQIITESLANYYDEHNESFDGLEIPKHLQARFEKYKAWAMEFYEE
;
A
#
# COMPACT_ATOMS: atom_id res chain seq x y z
N MET A 1 -6.19 -16.50 -11.56
CA MET A 1 -7.06 -15.41 -12.03
C MET A 1 -7.71 -14.65 -10.89
N ALA A 2 -7.48 -15.08 -9.67
CA ALA A 2 -8.04 -14.41 -8.50
C ALA A 2 -7.58 -12.95 -8.39
N VAL A 3 -6.32 -12.65 -8.73
CA VAL A 3 -5.77 -11.30 -8.64
C VAL A 3 -6.48 -10.36 -9.61
N MET A 4 -6.69 -10.79 -10.86
CA MET A 4 -7.41 -9.97 -11.83
C MET A 4 -8.87 -9.78 -11.43
N ALA A 5 -9.49 -10.85 -10.92
CA ALA A 5 -10.86 -10.75 -10.44
C ALA A 5 -10.98 -9.76 -9.29
N TYR A 6 -10.00 -9.77 -8.37
CA TYR A 6 -10.01 -8.84 -7.25
C TYR A 6 -9.83 -7.39 -7.72
N ASN A 7 -8.89 -7.15 -8.63
CA ASN A 7 -8.70 -5.81 -9.16
C ASN A 7 -9.91 -5.31 -9.95
N ASP A 8 -10.58 -6.21 -10.68
CA ASP A 8 -11.83 -5.86 -11.35
C ASP A 8 -12.92 -5.51 -10.36
N GLN A 9 -13.01 -6.26 -9.26
CA GLN A 9 -13.96 -5.98 -8.20
C GLN A 9 -13.70 -4.61 -7.56
N LEU A 10 -12.43 -4.28 -7.32
CA LEU A 10 -12.06 -2.97 -6.81
C LEU A 10 -12.49 -1.86 -7.75
N ARG A 11 -12.25 -2.03 -9.04
CA ARG A 11 -12.66 -1.03 -10.03
C ARG A 11 -14.17 -0.84 -10.05
N LYS A 12 -14.92 -1.93 -10.00
CA LYS A 12 -16.38 -1.84 -9.97
C LYS A 12 -16.89 -1.16 -8.71
N LEU A 13 -16.26 -1.47 -7.58
CA LEU A 13 -16.67 -0.91 -6.30
C LEU A 13 -16.37 0.58 -6.20
N LEU A 14 -15.22 1.00 -6.71
CA LEU A 14 -14.66 2.32 -6.44
C LEU A 14 -14.57 3.25 -7.64
N SER A 15 -14.99 2.83 -8.83
CA SER A 15 -14.79 3.61 -10.06
C SER A 15 -15.41 5.01 -10.02
N ASN A 16 -16.50 5.20 -9.28
CA ASN A 16 -17.16 6.49 -9.18
C ASN A 16 -17.02 7.09 -7.79
N VAL A 17 -16.04 6.64 -7.03
CA VAL A 17 -15.82 7.08 -5.66
C VAL A 17 -14.56 7.92 -5.60
N GLU A 18 -14.64 9.08 -4.96
CA GLU A 18 -13.45 9.90 -4.73
C GLU A 18 -12.70 9.35 -3.54
N CYS A 19 -11.66 8.58 -3.83
CA CYS A 19 -10.86 7.91 -2.80
C CYS A 19 -9.48 7.57 -3.32
N VAL A 20 -8.58 7.20 -2.40
CA VAL A 20 -7.23 6.76 -2.71
C VAL A 20 -7.01 5.42 -2.03
N LEU A 21 -6.62 4.40 -2.78
CA LEU A 21 -6.28 3.10 -2.20
C LEU A 21 -5.15 3.27 -1.19
N ALA A 22 -5.26 2.59 -0.05
CA ALA A 22 -4.39 2.83 1.10
C ALA A 22 -3.84 1.53 1.67
N PHE A 23 -2.73 1.64 2.40
CA PHE A 23 -2.16 0.58 3.24
C PHE A 23 -2.04 -0.77 2.51
N ASP A 24 -2.62 -1.81 3.07
CA ASP A 24 -2.51 -3.17 2.51
C ASP A 24 -3.12 -3.25 1.11
N THR A 25 -4.22 -2.57 0.88
CA THR A 25 -4.87 -2.54 -0.43
C THR A 25 -3.98 -1.87 -1.46
N ALA A 26 -3.36 -0.74 -1.12
CA ALA A 26 -2.41 -0.07 -2.00
C ALA A 26 -1.21 -0.96 -2.28
N ALA A 27 -0.66 -1.61 -1.26
CA ALA A 27 0.49 -2.50 -1.42
C ALA A 27 0.18 -3.64 -2.40
N ASP A 28 -0.98 -4.28 -2.25
CA ASP A 28 -1.41 -5.33 -3.18
C ASP A 28 -1.59 -4.79 -4.59
N PHE A 29 -2.23 -3.64 -4.72
CA PHE A 29 -2.51 -3.04 -6.02
C PHE A 29 -1.23 -2.64 -6.75
N LEU A 30 -0.23 -2.19 -6.00
CA LEU A 30 1.08 -1.81 -6.55
C LEU A 30 2.00 -3.00 -6.83
N GLY A 31 1.61 -4.20 -6.40
CA GLY A 31 2.44 -5.38 -6.58
C GLY A 31 3.53 -5.53 -5.55
N LEU A 32 3.45 -4.80 -4.44
CA LEU A 32 4.44 -4.89 -3.37
C LEU A 32 4.26 -6.15 -2.52
N THR A 33 3.06 -6.71 -2.51
CA THR A 33 2.77 -7.97 -1.83
C THR A 33 2.27 -8.95 -2.86
N ASN A 34 2.29 -10.23 -2.53
CA ASN A 34 1.83 -11.26 -3.45
C ASN A 34 0.32 -11.26 -3.63
N GLY A 35 -0.31 -10.31 -3.02
CA GLY A 35 -1.72 -10.13 -3.13
C GLY A 35 -2.48 -11.21 -2.42
N GLY A 36 -3.72 -11.24 -2.67
CA GLY A 36 -4.59 -12.18 -2.08
C GLY A 36 -5.91 -11.52 -1.82
N TYR A 37 -6.89 -12.33 -1.60
CA TYR A 37 -8.22 -11.84 -1.32
C TYR A 37 -8.23 -11.09 0.01
N ARG A 38 -8.83 -9.91 -0.02
CA ARG A 38 -9.10 -9.14 1.20
C ARG A 38 -10.58 -8.83 1.23
N ALA A 39 -11.19 -9.11 2.36
CA ALA A 39 -12.63 -8.88 2.54
C ALA A 39 -12.98 -7.39 2.51
N VAL A 40 -12.03 -6.54 2.89
CA VAL A 40 -12.24 -5.11 3.04
C VAL A 40 -11.15 -4.35 2.31
N ALA A 41 -11.55 -3.39 1.47
CA ALA A 41 -10.61 -2.50 0.81
C ALA A 41 -10.34 -1.29 1.71
N GLN A 42 -9.06 -1.00 1.94
CA GLN A 42 -8.67 0.17 2.72
C GLN A 42 -8.50 1.37 1.79
N ILE A 43 -9.19 2.45 2.10
CA ILE A 43 -9.15 3.66 1.28
C ILE A 43 -9.08 4.91 2.14
N PHE A 44 -8.39 5.93 1.62
CA PHE A 44 -8.48 7.28 2.16
C PHE A 44 -9.66 8.00 1.50
N VAL A 45 -10.43 8.70 2.30
CA VAL A 45 -11.53 9.54 1.81
C VAL A 45 -11.51 10.88 2.54
N ASN A 46 -12.00 11.93 1.90
CA ASN A 46 -12.10 13.23 2.55
C ASN A 46 -13.43 13.42 3.26
N LYS A 47 -14.39 12.55 2.97
CA LYS A 47 -15.66 12.48 3.71
C LYS A 47 -16.16 11.04 3.65
N LYS A 48 -16.88 10.64 4.68
CA LYS A 48 -17.37 9.27 4.77
C LYS A 48 -18.30 8.95 3.60
N GLN A 49 -18.07 7.79 2.99
CA GLN A 49 -18.88 7.27 1.89
C GLN A 49 -19.70 6.09 2.40
N ASN A 50 -20.85 5.87 1.77
CA ASN A 50 -21.71 4.74 2.14
C ASN A 50 -21.42 3.57 1.20
N ILE A 51 -20.29 2.90 1.43
CA ILE A 51 -19.83 1.80 0.59
C ILE A 51 -19.48 0.61 1.48
N ALA A 52 -20.22 -0.48 1.32
CA ALA A 52 -19.91 -1.72 2.04
C ALA A 52 -18.59 -2.30 1.52
N GLY A 53 -17.89 -3.04 2.35
CA GLY A 53 -16.64 -3.68 1.96
C GLY A 53 -15.45 -2.74 1.95
N THR A 54 -15.55 -1.59 2.58
CA THR A 54 -14.43 -0.65 2.67
C THR A 54 -14.13 -0.31 4.13
N GLU A 55 -12.86 -0.13 4.41
CA GLU A 55 -12.37 0.48 5.64
C GLU A 55 -11.90 1.87 5.25
N GLN A 56 -12.57 2.89 5.72
CA GLN A 56 -12.33 4.26 5.29
C GLN A 56 -11.54 5.03 6.32
N ILE A 57 -10.46 5.65 5.87
CA ILE A 57 -9.62 6.48 6.70
C ILE A 57 -9.86 7.92 6.26
N LEU A 58 -10.42 8.72 7.16
CA LEU A 58 -10.73 10.11 6.85
C LEU A 58 -9.48 10.98 6.89
N VAL A 59 -9.30 11.77 5.84
CA VAL A 59 -8.22 12.75 5.77
C VAL A 59 -8.81 14.10 5.38
N PRO A 60 -8.19 15.21 5.77
CA PRO A 60 -8.73 16.54 5.43
C PRO A 60 -8.76 16.82 3.93
N SER A 61 -7.77 16.31 3.19
CA SER A 61 -7.70 16.52 1.75
C SER A 61 -6.96 15.35 1.11
N LEU A 62 -7.55 14.79 0.05
CA LEU A 62 -6.89 13.74 -0.74
C LEU A 62 -5.74 14.31 -1.56
N GLU A 63 -5.76 15.60 -1.87
CA GLU A 63 -4.70 16.23 -2.64
C GLU A 63 -3.37 16.32 -1.90
N GLU A 64 -3.40 16.22 -0.58
CA GLU A 64 -2.18 16.25 0.23
C GLU A 64 -1.45 14.89 0.24
N LEU A 65 -2.12 13.85 -0.22
CA LEU A 65 -1.51 12.52 -0.29
C LEU A 65 -0.66 12.41 -1.54
N GLU A 66 0.51 11.78 -1.40
CA GLU A 66 1.33 11.46 -2.55
C GLU A 66 0.74 10.21 -3.20
N CYS A 67 0.17 10.37 -4.38
CA CYS A 67 -0.56 9.29 -5.03
C CYS A 67 -0.37 9.30 -6.54
N GLU A 68 -0.79 8.22 -7.18
CA GLU A 68 -0.72 8.05 -8.62
C GLU A 68 -1.94 7.28 -9.11
N GLU A 69 -2.23 7.43 -10.40
CA GLU A 69 -3.31 6.69 -11.03
C GLU A 69 -2.74 5.46 -11.74
N ARG A 70 -3.37 4.31 -11.51
CA ARG A 70 -3.06 3.07 -12.22
C ARG A 70 -4.35 2.34 -12.53
N ASN A 71 -4.52 1.95 -13.79
CA ASN A 71 -5.65 1.10 -14.19
C ASN A 71 -7.01 1.63 -13.74
N GLY A 72 -7.18 2.94 -13.78
CA GLY A 72 -8.45 3.58 -13.47
C GLY A 72 -8.71 3.84 -11.98
N LEU A 73 -7.76 3.51 -11.12
CA LEU A 73 -7.87 3.77 -9.69
C LEU A 73 -6.70 4.62 -9.23
N ILE A 74 -6.92 5.40 -8.19
CA ILE A 74 -5.87 6.20 -7.58
C ILE A 74 -5.39 5.49 -6.32
N CYS A 75 -4.08 5.37 -6.16
CA CYS A 75 -3.48 4.75 -4.99
C CYS A 75 -2.31 5.61 -4.51
N THR A 76 -1.90 5.42 -3.26
CA THR A 76 -0.68 6.06 -2.78
C THR A 76 0.51 5.53 -3.58
N THR A 77 1.53 6.37 -3.76
CA THR A 77 2.75 5.93 -4.45
C THR A 77 3.44 4.84 -3.64
N VAL A 78 4.39 4.14 -4.26
CA VAL A 78 5.16 3.10 -3.58
C VAL A 78 5.80 3.67 -2.31
N ASN A 79 6.45 4.83 -2.42
CA ASN A 79 7.10 5.45 -1.27
C ASN A 79 6.09 5.81 -0.17
N GLN A 80 4.98 6.43 -0.54
CA GLN A 80 3.95 6.81 0.43
C GLN A 80 3.33 5.57 1.06
N THR A 81 3.09 4.52 0.28
CA THR A 81 2.52 3.27 0.79
C THR A 81 3.43 2.66 1.85
N ILE A 82 4.73 2.62 1.59
CA ILE A 82 5.70 2.07 2.55
C ILE A 82 5.75 2.93 3.82
N ILE A 83 5.75 4.26 3.66
CA ILE A 83 5.69 5.16 4.82
C ILE A 83 4.45 4.89 5.66
N ASP A 84 3.30 4.78 5.02
CA ASP A 84 2.03 4.55 5.71
C ASP A 84 2.02 3.21 6.45
N LEU A 85 2.55 2.16 5.82
CA LEU A 85 2.65 0.85 6.46
C LEU A 85 3.55 0.89 7.70
N LEU A 86 4.67 1.59 7.58
CA LEU A 86 5.59 1.75 8.71
C LEU A 86 4.95 2.57 9.84
N GLU A 87 4.24 3.63 9.48
CA GLU A 87 3.58 4.50 10.45
C GLU A 87 2.49 3.76 11.20
N GLN A 88 1.69 2.98 10.50
CA GLN A 88 0.64 2.18 11.10
C GLN A 88 1.21 1.06 11.96
N ASN A 89 2.35 0.52 11.56
CA ASN A 89 3.03 -0.58 12.26
C ASN A 89 2.09 -1.76 12.48
N GLY A 90 1.36 -2.11 11.42
CA GLY A 90 0.36 -3.17 11.48
C GLY A 90 0.94 -4.55 11.21
N ASP A 91 0.52 -5.17 10.11
CA ASP A 91 0.96 -6.53 9.77
C ASP A 91 2.43 -6.54 9.36
N GLU A 92 3.27 -7.13 10.20
CA GLU A 92 4.72 -7.19 9.98
C GLU A 92 5.08 -7.95 8.71
N GLN A 93 4.32 -8.96 8.36
CA GLN A 93 4.57 -9.74 7.15
C GLN A 93 4.36 -8.89 5.91
N ILE A 94 3.33 -8.07 5.89
CA ILE A 94 3.05 -7.18 4.76
C ILE A 94 4.16 -6.15 4.60
N ILE A 95 4.63 -5.58 5.69
CA ILE A 95 5.72 -4.61 5.65
C ILE A 95 7.00 -5.27 5.13
N THR A 96 7.34 -6.43 5.67
CA THR A 96 8.55 -7.17 5.29
C THR A 96 8.49 -7.57 3.82
N GLU A 97 7.38 -8.11 3.38
CA GLU A 97 7.20 -8.54 1.99
C GLU A 97 7.28 -7.35 1.03
N SER A 98 6.66 -6.24 1.41
CA SER A 98 6.70 -5.03 0.59
C SER A 98 8.12 -4.53 0.39
N LEU A 99 8.93 -4.53 1.45
CA LEU A 99 10.33 -4.10 1.35
C LEU A 99 11.16 -5.10 0.54
N ALA A 100 10.92 -6.40 0.71
CA ALA A 100 11.63 -7.42 -0.05
C ALA A 100 11.35 -7.29 -1.55
N ASN A 101 10.09 -7.09 -1.91
CA ASN A 101 9.71 -6.92 -3.30
C ASN A 101 10.23 -5.61 -3.88
N TYR A 102 10.22 -4.54 -3.09
CA TYR A 102 10.83 -3.29 -3.52
C TYR A 102 12.30 -3.48 -3.86
N TYR A 103 13.04 -4.13 -2.97
CA TYR A 103 14.47 -4.41 -3.16
C TYR A 103 14.71 -5.19 -4.44
N ASP A 104 13.92 -6.25 -4.65
CA ASP A 104 14.05 -7.09 -5.83
C ASP A 104 13.80 -6.31 -7.13
N GLU A 105 12.81 -5.44 -7.12
CA GLU A 105 12.40 -4.69 -8.31
C GLU A 105 13.26 -3.44 -8.58
N HIS A 106 14.10 -3.04 -7.63
CA HIS A 106 14.90 -1.82 -7.71
C HIS A 106 16.39 -2.12 -7.68
N ASN A 107 16.81 -3.15 -8.42
CA ASN A 107 18.22 -3.52 -8.59
C ASN A 107 18.93 -3.81 -7.25
N GLU A 108 18.23 -4.51 -6.37
CA GLU A 108 18.76 -4.89 -5.06
C GLU A 108 19.17 -3.65 -4.24
N SER A 109 18.32 -2.65 -4.22
CA SER A 109 18.58 -1.40 -3.53
C SER A 109 17.30 -0.86 -2.90
N PHE A 110 17.45 -0.16 -1.79
CA PHE A 110 16.36 0.62 -1.18
C PHE A 110 16.47 2.10 -1.52
N ASP A 111 17.40 2.47 -2.39
CA ASP A 111 17.54 3.84 -2.87
C ASP A 111 16.25 4.26 -3.55
N GLY A 112 15.87 5.50 -3.37
CA GLY A 112 14.61 6.01 -3.89
C GLY A 112 13.50 6.08 -2.86
N LEU A 113 13.64 5.34 -1.74
CA LEU A 113 12.72 5.50 -0.63
C LEU A 113 13.14 6.68 0.23
N GLU A 114 12.18 7.55 0.50
CA GLU A 114 12.41 8.72 1.35
C GLU A 114 11.66 8.51 2.65
N ILE A 115 12.34 7.90 3.62
CA ILE A 115 11.72 7.52 4.88
C ILE A 115 11.92 8.64 5.91
N PRO A 116 10.84 9.16 6.50
CA PRO A 116 10.95 10.19 7.53
C PRO A 116 11.82 9.74 8.71
N LYS A 117 12.49 10.70 9.31
CA LYS A 117 13.42 10.43 10.40
C LYS A 117 12.79 9.63 11.54
N HIS A 118 11.55 9.96 11.89
CA HIS A 118 10.88 9.29 13.01
C HIS A 118 10.54 7.81 12.72
N LEU A 119 10.64 7.39 11.45
CA LEU A 119 10.37 6.00 11.06
C LEU A 119 11.63 5.20 10.74
N GLN A 120 12.81 5.83 10.84
CA GLN A 120 14.06 5.16 10.46
C GLN A 120 14.31 3.88 11.26
N ALA A 121 14.06 3.89 12.55
CA ALA A 121 14.29 2.72 13.40
C ALA A 121 13.40 1.55 12.95
N ARG A 122 12.14 1.81 12.65
CA ARG A 122 11.22 0.79 12.14
C ARG A 122 11.68 0.30 10.76
N PHE A 123 12.06 1.22 9.91
CA PHE A 123 12.54 0.88 8.57
C PHE A 123 13.74 -0.05 8.64
N GLU A 124 14.72 0.25 9.48
CA GLU A 124 15.92 -0.59 9.62
C GLU A 124 15.56 -1.98 10.15
N LYS A 125 14.63 -2.06 11.08
CA LYS A 125 14.16 -3.34 11.62
C LYS A 125 13.55 -4.22 10.53
N TYR A 126 12.59 -3.67 9.79
CA TYR A 126 11.90 -4.43 8.75
C TYR A 126 12.79 -4.68 7.55
N LYS A 127 13.71 -3.77 7.26
CA LYS A 127 14.70 -3.94 6.21
C LYS A 127 15.56 -5.17 6.51
N ALA A 128 16.01 -5.33 7.75
CA ALA A 128 16.81 -6.49 8.14
C ALA A 128 16.01 -7.78 7.92
N TRP A 129 14.74 -7.81 8.32
CA TRP A 129 13.88 -8.97 8.11
C TRP A 129 13.63 -9.22 6.62
N ALA A 130 13.44 -8.17 5.84
CA ALA A 130 13.23 -8.29 4.40
C ALA A 130 14.45 -8.91 3.72
N MET A 131 15.64 -8.53 4.14
CA MET A 131 16.87 -9.09 3.58
C MET A 131 17.00 -10.59 3.90
N GLU A 132 16.65 -11.02 5.10
CA GLU A 132 16.62 -12.42 5.45
C GLU A 132 15.62 -13.19 4.59
N PHE A 133 14.43 -12.61 4.42
CA PHE A 133 13.39 -13.20 3.59
C PHE A 133 13.85 -13.33 2.14
N TYR A 134 14.47 -12.29 1.61
CA TYR A 134 14.94 -12.27 0.22
C TYR A 134 16.02 -13.31 -0.04
N GLU A 135 16.92 -13.50 0.92
CA GLU A 135 18.05 -14.43 0.76
C GLU A 135 17.66 -15.90 0.92
N GLU A 136 16.51 -16.18 1.44
CA GLU A 136 16.02 -17.55 1.53
C GLU A 136 15.50 -18.01 0.16
#